data_16521dedde4bf9e5b3e10022f902c9a6
#
_entry.id   16521dedde4bf9e5b3e10022f902c9a6
#
_cell.length_a   1.000
_cell.length_b   1.000
_cell.length_c   1.000
_cell.angle_alpha   90.00
_cell.angle_beta   90.00
_cell.angle_gamma   90.00
#
_symmetry.space_group_name_H-M   'P 1'
#
loop_
_entity.id
_entity.type
_entity.pdbx_description
1 polymer ?
#
loop_
_entity_poly.entity_id
_entity_poly.type
_entity_poly.pdbx_seq_one_letter_code
_entity_poly.pdbx_strand_id
1 'polypeptide(L)'
;MTAVLSNAEAKRIALGAQGFADPRPSGRVDRRHLRRVLDRIGLIQIDSVNVLVRSQELPVFARLGPHPRTLIDDAIRDGELFEYWVHEASLVPTDHYYLYRWRMREPYPWPGFRRRVRDQGDYIEEVYQRVVEGGALVAGDLKARVGKKGTWWDYDDGKAALEALFYLGRITARRRPNDFARIYDLSERMIPAQALARPALPEHEARKELLVLAAKHHGIGTLQDLADYHRLTPTLCKSAVAELVEEGRLFPVTVREWERPAYLHPGASLRRRIGARALLSPFDPVVWNRGRALRMFGFHYRIEIYTPAPKRQYGYYVLPFLLGDELVGRVDLKADRANRTLLVQSAWSEAGVDDRRVAGELLEELRLMASWLELDRIEVSDRGDLGPTLRRLARPVGGPT
;
A
#
# COMPACT_ATOMS: atom_id res chain seq x y z
N MET A 1 -7.54 -30.37 -17.50
CA MET A 1 -6.14 -30.39 -17.00
C MET A 1 -5.84 -29.02 -16.37
N THR A 2 -5.33 -29.00 -15.16
CA THR A 2 -4.90 -27.75 -14.50
C THR A 2 -3.64 -27.24 -15.21
N ALA A 3 -3.62 -25.97 -15.62
CA ALA A 3 -2.47 -25.38 -16.28
C ALA A 3 -1.25 -25.36 -15.32
N VAL A 4 -0.06 -25.62 -15.86
CA VAL A 4 1.20 -25.59 -15.12
C VAL A 4 2.03 -24.42 -15.60
N LEU A 5 2.39 -23.52 -14.70
CA LEU A 5 3.21 -22.33 -14.96
C LEU A 5 4.58 -22.46 -14.28
N SER A 6 5.59 -21.85 -14.86
CA SER A 6 6.87 -21.59 -14.19
C SER A 6 6.75 -20.41 -13.23
N ASN A 7 7.66 -20.29 -12.27
CA ASN A 7 7.71 -19.13 -11.37
C ASN A 7 7.97 -17.82 -12.16
N ALA A 8 8.77 -17.87 -13.24
CA ALA A 8 9.02 -16.71 -14.11
C ALA A 8 7.74 -16.23 -14.83
N GLU A 9 6.86 -17.14 -15.27
CA GLU A 9 5.56 -16.80 -15.84
C GLU A 9 4.64 -16.20 -14.77
N ALA A 10 4.60 -16.78 -13.57
CA ALA A 10 3.84 -16.24 -12.44
C ALA A 10 4.27 -14.80 -12.08
N LYS A 11 5.58 -14.51 -12.06
CA LYS A 11 6.11 -13.15 -11.86
C LYS A 11 5.58 -12.17 -12.92
N ARG A 12 5.68 -12.53 -14.20
CA ARG A 12 5.24 -11.64 -15.29
C ARG A 12 3.72 -11.43 -15.29
N ILE A 13 2.93 -12.44 -14.94
CA ILE A 13 1.48 -12.29 -14.75
C ILE A 13 1.20 -11.32 -13.61
N ALA A 14 1.85 -11.50 -12.45
CA ALA A 14 1.64 -10.66 -11.28
C ALA A 14 2.05 -9.20 -11.52
N LEU A 15 3.23 -8.97 -12.07
CA LEU A 15 3.71 -7.61 -12.36
C LEU A 15 2.87 -6.94 -13.45
N GLY A 16 2.43 -7.69 -14.47
CA GLY A 16 1.53 -7.19 -15.49
C GLY A 16 0.18 -6.77 -14.94
N ALA A 17 -0.42 -7.57 -14.04
CA ALA A 17 -1.67 -7.24 -13.36
C ALA A 17 -1.54 -5.95 -12.54
N GLN A 18 -0.42 -5.75 -11.88
CA GLN A 18 -0.14 -4.59 -11.04
C GLN A 18 0.37 -3.35 -11.79
N GLY A 19 0.32 -3.36 -13.13
CA GLY A 19 0.59 -2.17 -13.95
C GLY A 19 2.05 -1.96 -14.35
N PHE A 20 2.96 -2.88 -14.03
CA PHE A 20 4.38 -2.76 -14.40
C PHE A 20 4.70 -3.17 -15.85
N ALA A 21 3.71 -3.66 -16.58
CA ALA A 21 3.80 -3.85 -18.03
C ALA A 21 3.33 -2.62 -18.83
N ASP A 22 2.67 -1.67 -18.17
CA ASP A 22 2.17 -0.46 -18.80
C ASP A 22 3.30 0.59 -18.85
N PRO A 23 3.46 1.33 -19.97
CA PRO A 23 4.45 2.41 -20.01
C PRO A 23 4.06 3.55 -19.07
N ARG A 24 5.05 4.17 -18.44
CA ARG A 24 4.83 5.42 -17.70
C ARG A 24 4.38 6.53 -18.66
N PRO A 25 3.47 7.43 -18.22
CA PRO A 25 3.06 8.57 -19.04
C PRO A 25 4.25 9.44 -19.45
N SER A 26 4.27 9.88 -20.70
CA SER A 26 5.30 10.80 -21.22
C SER A 26 4.91 12.29 -21.04
N GLY A 27 3.65 12.56 -20.65
CA GLY A 27 3.13 13.90 -20.47
C GLY A 27 2.62 14.16 -19.05
N ARG A 28 1.80 15.22 -18.91
CA ARG A 28 1.22 15.59 -17.62
C ARG A 28 0.37 14.47 -17.04
N VAL A 29 0.69 14.02 -15.82
CA VAL A 29 -0.10 13.05 -15.07
C VAL A 29 -1.31 13.74 -14.45
N ASP A 30 -2.48 13.10 -14.57
CA ASP A 30 -3.77 13.58 -14.07
C ASP A 30 -4.57 12.47 -13.35
N ARG A 31 -5.83 12.77 -13.00
CA ARG A 31 -6.75 11.87 -12.30
C ARG A 31 -7.06 10.58 -13.08
N ARG A 32 -7.06 10.61 -14.42
CA ARG A 32 -7.28 9.39 -15.23
C ARG A 32 -6.14 8.40 -15.04
N HIS A 33 -4.92 8.90 -14.88
CA HIS A 33 -3.75 8.07 -14.59
C HIS A 33 -3.84 7.46 -13.18
N LEU A 34 -4.27 8.23 -12.17
CA LEU A 34 -4.50 7.70 -10.83
C LEU A 34 -5.58 6.61 -10.82
N ARG A 35 -6.71 6.83 -11.49
CA ARG A 35 -7.78 5.83 -11.63
C ARG A 35 -7.26 4.54 -12.27
N ARG A 36 -6.40 4.65 -13.30
CA ARG A 36 -5.75 3.48 -13.91
C ARG A 36 -4.86 2.73 -12.92
N VAL A 37 -4.09 3.44 -12.09
CA VAL A 37 -3.30 2.78 -11.01
C VAL A 37 -4.22 2.08 -10.03
N LEU A 38 -5.28 2.74 -9.56
CA LEU A 38 -6.26 2.16 -8.64
C LEU A 38 -6.99 0.95 -9.25
N ASP A 39 -7.28 0.95 -10.56
CA ASP A 39 -7.82 -0.22 -11.24
C ASP A 39 -6.85 -1.41 -11.27
N ARG A 40 -5.52 -1.14 -11.23
CA ARG A 40 -4.47 -2.17 -11.16
C ARG A 40 -4.24 -2.69 -9.76
N ILE A 41 -4.24 -1.82 -8.75
CA ILE A 41 -3.87 -2.22 -7.38
C ILE A 41 -5.01 -2.14 -6.36
N GLY A 42 -6.18 -1.64 -6.74
CA GLY A 42 -7.43 -1.65 -5.97
C GLY A 42 -7.44 -0.82 -4.68
N LEU A 43 -6.31 -0.62 -4.06
CA LEU A 43 -6.16 0.16 -2.83
C LEU A 43 -4.72 0.64 -2.66
N ILE A 44 -4.53 1.65 -1.82
CA ILE A 44 -3.20 2.16 -1.45
C ILE A 44 -3.12 2.15 0.08
N GLN A 45 -2.17 1.38 0.64
CA GLN A 45 -1.93 1.41 2.08
C GLN A 45 -1.38 2.77 2.51
N ILE A 46 -1.86 3.28 3.63
CA ILE A 46 -1.45 4.55 4.23
C ILE A 46 -0.56 4.27 5.44
N ASP A 47 0.53 5.01 5.56
CA ASP A 47 1.35 5.02 6.75
C ASP A 47 1.84 6.44 7.07
N SER A 48 2.09 6.72 8.34
CA SER A 48 2.58 8.02 8.82
C SER A 48 4.03 8.33 8.42
N VAL A 49 4.77 7.34 7.96
CA VAL A 49 6.16 7.48 7.51
C VAL A 49 6.27 8.53 6.40
N ASN A 50 7.18 9.48 6.58
CA ASN A 50 7.46 10.59 5.67
C ASN A 50 8.97 10.83 5.53
N VAL A 51 9.70 9.78 5.16
CA VAL A 51 11.17 9.86 4.98
C VAL A 51 11.53 10.49 3.63
N LEU A 52 10.81 10.13 2.59
CA LEU A 52 10.88 10.73 1.24
C LEU A 52 9.66 11.61 1.00
N VAL A 53 8.52 10.98 1.04
CA VAL A 53 7.17 11.53 0.92
C VAL A 53 6.25 10.71 1.81
N ARG A 54 4.99 11.05 1.89
CA ARG A 54 3.99 10.15 2.48
C ARG A 54 3.97 8.83 1.71
N SER A 55 3.94 7.73 2.44
CA SER A 55 4.11 6.37 1.89
C SER A 55 3.13 6.03 0.77
N GLN A 56 1.91 6.58 0.82
CA GLN A 56 0.87 6.35 -0.19
C GLN A 56 1.19 6.93 -1.58
N GLU A 57 2.11 7.89 -1.67
CA GLU A 57 2.50 8.47 -2.95
C GLU A 57 3.46 7.56 -3.74
N LEU A 58 4.24 6.73 -3.04
CA LEU A 58 5.26 5.89 -3.67
C LEU A 58 4.72 4.79 -4.59
N PRO A 59 3.61 4.06 -4.28
CA PRO A 59 3.02 3.12 -5.22
C PRO A 59 2.51 3.77 -6.51
N VAL A 60 2.06 5.02 -6.43
CA VAL A 60 1.66 5.83 -7.59
C VAL A 60 2.91 6.24 -8.39
N PHE A 61 3.96 6.73 -7.72
CA PHE A 61 5.23 7.08 -8.36
C PHE A 61 5.87 5.86 -9.04
N ALA A 62 5.87 4.70 -8.41
CA ALA A 62 6.43 3.48 -8.99
C ALA A 62 5.83 3.13 -10.35
N ARG A 63 4.54 3.46 -10.57
CA ARG A 63 3.80 3.16 -11.81
C ARG A 63 3.73 4.31 -12.79
N LEU A 64 3.61 5.53 -12.30
CA LEU A 64 3.41 6.72 -13.16
C LEU A 64 4.67 7.58 -13.31
N GLY A 65 5.66 7.45 -12.43
CA GLY A 65 6.74 8.42 -12.31
C GLY A 65 6.28 9.73 -11.65
N PRO A 66 6.92 10.86 -11.95
CA PRO A 66 6.56 12.16 -11.41
C PRO A 66 5.09 12.53 -11.66
N HIS A 67 4.42 12.98 -10.60
CA HIS A 67 3.01 13.37 -10.65
C HIS A 67 2.75 14.53 -9.68
N PRO A 68 1.63 15.27 -9.84
CA PRO A 68 1.25 16.31 -8.89
C PRO A 68 1.09 15.74 -7.49
N ARG A 69 1.75 16.37 -6.50
CA ARG A 69 1.73 15.92 -5.10
C ARG A 69 0.34 16.00 -4.45
N THR A 70 -0.56 16.78 -5.04
CA THR A 70 -1.97 16.90 -4.61
C THR A 70 -2.87 15.82 -5.18
N LEU A 71 -2.38 14.98 -6.09
CA LEU A 71 -3.20 14.07 -6.91
C LEU A 71 -4.08 13.12 -6.08
N ILE A 72 -3.54 12.56 -4.99
CA ILE A 72 -4.27 11.66 -4.08
C ILE A 72 -5.21 12.47 -3.19
N ASP A 73 -4.74 13.58 -2.61
CA ASP A 73 -5.56 14.43 -1.73
C ASP A 73 -6.76 15.03 -2.47
N ASP A 74 -6.56 15.42 -3.74
CA ASP A 74 -7.64 15.88 -4.62
C ASP A 74 -8.67 14.74 -4.87
N ALA A 75 -8.21 13.47 -5.02
CA ALA A 75 -9.08 12.31 -5.18
C ALA A 75 -9.93 12.06 -3.93
N ILE A 76 -9.34 12.22 -2.75
CA ILE A 76 -10.07 12.08 -1.47
C ILE A 76 -11.09 13.20 -1.32
N ARG A 77 -10.68 14.46 -1.58
CA ARG A 77 -11.56 15.62 -1.47
C ARG A 77 -12.77 15.52 -2.39
N ASP A 78 -12.58 15.03 -3.61
CA ASP A 78 -13.64 14.88 -4.60
C ASP A 78 -14.46 13.59 -4.42
N GLY A 79 -14.25 12.84 -3.32
CA GLY A 79 -15.00 11.64 -2.97
C GLY A 79 -14.71 10.42 -3.84
N GLU A 80 -13.60 10.40 -4.60
CA GLU A 80 -13.23 9.21 -5.38
C GLU A 80 -12.58 8.12 -4.51
N LEU A 81 -12.00 8.51 -3.37
CA LEU A 81 -11.35 7.63 -2.43
C LEU A 81 -11.88 7.87 -1.02
N PHE A 82 -11.97 6.79 -0.25
CA PHE A 82 -12.24 6.86 1.19
C PHE A 82 -11.19 6.06 1.96
N GLU A 83 -10.92 6.45 3.22
CA GLU A 83 -10.03 5.72 4.11
C GLU A 83 -10.82 4.66 4.88
N TYR A 84 -10.29 3.42 4.93
CA TYR A 84 -10.84 2.35 5.76
C TYR A 84 -9.76 1.32 6.15
N TRP A 85 -10.09 0.45 7.11
CA TRP A 85 -9.27 -0.69 7.51
C TRP A 85 -9.47 -1.84 6.52
N VAL A 86 -8.53 -1.99 5.57
CA VAL A 86 -8.53 -3.05 4.54
C VAL A 86 -7.22 -3.83 4.61
N HIS A 87 -6.18 -3.43 3.89
CA HIS A 87 -4.82 -3.90 4.11
C HIS A 87 -4.13 -2.88 5.01
N GLU A 88 -4.35 -3.02 6.32
CA GLU A 88 -4.14 -1.96 7.32
C GLU A 88 -4.97 -0.70 6.98
N ALA A 89 -4.56 0.50 7.42
CA ALA A 89 -5.21 1.72 6.96
C ALA A 89 -4.98 1.91 5.46
N SER A 90 -6.02 2.02 4.68
CA SER A 90 -5.94 2.07 3.22
C SER A 90 -6.88 3.11 2.62
N LEU A 91 -6.45 3.72 1.51
CA LEU A 91 -7.32 4.45 0.60
C LEU A 91 -7.91 3.47 -0.42
N VAL A 92 -9.21 3.50 -0.56
CA VAL A 92 -9.98 2.58 -1.41
C VAL A 92 -10.90 3.38 -2.31
N PRO A 93 -11.12 3.00 -3.58
CA PRO A 93 -12.14 3.61 -4.42
C PRO A 93 -13.53 3.55 -3.77
N THR A 94 -14.26 4.66 -3.77
CA THR A 94 -15.60 4.74 -3.15
C THR A 94 -16.61 3.79 -3.79
N ASP A 95 -16.40 3.42 -5.06
CA ASP A 95 -17.21 2.39 -5.74
C ASP A 95 -17.13 1.01 -5.07
N HIS A 96 -16.12 0.77 -4.24
CA HIS A 96 -15.95 -0.47 -3.48
C HIS A 96 -16.50 -0.36 -2.05
N TYR A 97 -17.05 0.78 -1.63
CA TYR A 97 -17.56 0.99 -0.27
C TYR A 97 -18.53 -0.11 0.18
N TYR A 98 -19.45 -0.51 -0.68
CA TYR A 98 -20.48 -1.54 -0.40
C TYR A 98 -19.87 -2.91 -0.05
N LEU A 99 -18.65 -3.23 -0.53
CA LEU A 99 -17.96 -4.48 -0.27
C LEU A 99 -17.43 -4.60 1.17
N TYR A 100 -17.30 -3.48 1.88
CA TYR A 100 -16.80 -3.46 3.25
C TYR A 100 -17.89 -3.21 4.28
N ARG A 101 -19.13 -2.89 3.86
CA ARG A 101 -20.24 -2.56 4.77
C ARG A 101 -20.64 -3.70 5.71
N TRP A 102 -20.39 -4.95 5.34
CA TRP A 102 -20.61 -6.09 6.23
C TRP A 102 -19.67 -6.04 7.45
N ARG A 103 -18.42 -5.59 7.29
CA ARG A 103 -17.49 -5.38 8.41
C ARG A 103 -17.90 -4.26 9.34
N MET A 104 -18.55 -3.24 8.81
CA MET A 104 -19.04 -2.08 9.57
C MET A 104 -20.19 -2.42 10.51
N ARG A 105 -20.74 -3.62 10.42
CA ARG A 105 -21.82 -4.12 11.28
C ARG A 105 -21.33 -5.04 12.39
N GLU A 106 -20.07 -5.48 12.33
CA GLU A 106 -19.50 -6.44 13.24
C GLU A 106 -18.81 -5.75 14.42
N PRO A 107 -18.74 -6.43 15.59
CA PRO A 107 -17.97 -5.92 16.70
C PRO A 107 -16.49 -5.83 16.32
N TYR A 108 -15.84 -4.80 16.79
CA TYR A 108 -14.43 -4.50 16.56
C TYR A 108 -13.53 -5.74 16.75
N PRO A 109 -12.53 -6.01 15.87
CA PRO A 109 -11.80 -7.27 15.87
C PRO A 109 -10.91 -7.47 17.12
N TRP A 110 -10.49 -6.39 17.79
CA TRP A 110 -9.61 -6.49 18.96
C TRP A 110 -10.40 -6.59 20.26
N PRO A 111 -10.19 -7.67 21.09
CA PRO A 111 -11.00 -7.94 22.29
C PRO A 111 -10.99 -6.80 23.32
N GLY A 112 -9.84 -6.17 23.56
CA GLY A 112 -9.72 -5.04 24.51
C GLY A 112 -10.50 -3.81 24.04
N PHE A 113 -10.50 -3.56 22.74
CA PHE A 113 -11.25 -2.46 22.15
C PHE A 113 -12.78 -2.73 22.15
N ARG A 114 -13.21 -3.97 21.89
CA ARG A 114 -14.62 -4.37 22.00
C ARG A 114 -15.20 -4.09 23.39
N ARG A 115 -14.44 -4.42 24.45
CA ARG A 115 -14.86 -4.14 25.82
C ARG A 115 -15.04 -2.65 26.03
N ARG A 116 -14.07 -1.83 25.63
CA ARG A 116 -14.13 -0.37 25.76
C ARG A 116 -15.33 0.22 25.00
N VAL A 117 -15.57 -0.20 23.75
CA VAL A 117 -16.70 0.25 22.94
C VAL A 117 -18.03 -0.09 23.64
N ARG A 118 -18.16 -1.32 24.18
CA ARG A 118 -19.35 -1.73 24.90
C ARG A 118 -19.56 -0.92 26.19
N ASP A 119 -18.48 -0.69 26.96
CA ASP A 119 -18.55 -0.04 28.26
C ASP A 119 -18.71 1.50 28.15
N GLN A 120 -18.44 2.09 26.96
CA GLN A 120 -18.49 3.53 26.69
C GLN A 120 -19.51 3.91 25.60
N GLY A 121 -20.52 3.11 25.36
CA GLY A 121 -21.51 3.33 24.29
C GLY A 121 -22.13 4.73 24.28
N ASP A 122 -22.54 5.24 25.45
CA ASP A 122 -23.13 6.59 25.58
C ASP A 122 -22.13 7.70 25.18
N TYR A 123 -20.86 7.55 25.57
CA TYR A 123 -19.83 8.52 25.21
C TYR A 123 -19.51 8.48 23.70
N ILE A 124 -19.50 7.29 23.08
CA ILE A 124 -19.33 7.14 21.63
C ILE A 124 -20.47 7.85 20.89
N GLU A 125 -21.70 7.71 21.37
CA GLU A 125 -22.84 8.39 20.78
C GLU A 125 -22.77 9.92 20.99
N GLU A 126 -22.33 10.39 22.17
CA GLU A 126 -22.06 11.82 22.41
C GLU A 126 -21.04 12.38 21.40
N VAL A 127 -19.93 11.65 21.18
CA VAL A 127 -18.91 12.04 20.19
C VAL A 127 -19.51 12.08 18.78
N TYR A 128 -20.35 11.10 18.42
CA TYR A 128 -21.03 11.10 17.12
C TYR A 128 -21.92 12.34 16.94
N GLN A 129 -22.73 12.69 17.95
CA GLN A 129 -23.58 13.87 17.90
C GLN A 129 -22.76 15.17 17.75
N ARG A 130 -21.58 15.26 18.36
CA ARG A 130 -20.68 16.39 18.15
C ARG A 130 -20.21 16.50 16.70
N VAL A 131 -19.97 15.37 15.99
CA VAL A 131 -19.66 15.39 14.56
C VAL A 131 -20.87 15.82 13.74
N VAL A 132 -22.07 15.35 14.10
CA VAL A 132 -23.34 15.72 13.43
C VAL A 132 -23.57 17.22 13.50
N GLU A 133 -23.48 17.80 14.69
CA GLU A 133 -23.82 19.20 14.97
C GLU A 133 -22.68 20.16 14.66
N GLY A 134 -21.45 19.78 15.03
CA GLY A 134 -20.26 20.64 14.95
C GLY A 134 -19.44 20.49 13.67
N GLY A 135 -19.73 19.50 12.83
CA GLY A 135 -18.95 19.20 11.62
C GLY A 135 -17.69 18.40 11.89
N ALA A 136 -16.75 18.47 10.94
CA ALA A 136 -15.51 17.70 10.98
C ALA A 136 -14.66 18.08 12.20
N LEU A 137 -14.05 17.06 12.86
CA LEU A 137 -13.20 17.27 14.02
C LEU A 137 -11.97 16.34 14.02
N VAL A 138 -10.96 16.68 14.82
CA VAL A 138 -9.81 15.84 15.11
C VAL A 138 -9.86 15.32 16.56
N ALA A 139 -9.14 14.24 16.84
CA ALA A 139 -9.11 13.67 18.20
C ALA A 139 -8.72 14.70 19.28
N GLY A 140 -7.86 15.67 18.95
CA GLY A 140 -7.44 16.73 19.87
C GLY A 140 -8.54 17.72 20.25
N ASP A 141 -9.65 17.80 19.51
CA ASP A 141 -10.79 18.68 19.81
C ASP A 141 -11.67 18.10 20.93
N LEU A 142 -11.52 16.80 21.20
CA LEU A 142 -12.23 16.12 22.28
C LEU A 142 -11.40 16.28 23.58
N LYS A 143 -11.97 16.97 24.59
CA LYS A 143 -11.32 17.11 25.90
C LYS A 143 -11.03 15.73 26.49
N ALA A 144 -9.78 15.50 26.88
CA ALA A 144 -9.42 14.31 27.63
C ALA A 144 -10.24 14.23 28.92
N ARG A 145 -10.92 13.10 29.17
CA ARG A 145 -11.48 12.85 30.51
C ARG A 145 -10.32 12.80 31.51
N VAL A 146 -10.44 13.54 32.59
CA VAL A 146 -9.43 13.60 33.66
C VAL A 146 -9.29 12.22 34.31
N GLY A 147 -8.21 11.51 34.01
CA GLY A 147 -7.85 10.22 34.60
C GLY A 147 -6.34 10.00 34.51
N LYS A 148 -5.76 9.18 35.43
CA LYS A 148 -4.33 8.85 35.40
C LYS A 148 -3.94 8.25 34.05
N LYS A 149 -2.92 8.83 33.40
CA LYS A 149 -2.30 8.23 32.21
C LYS A 149 -1.76 6.84 32.56
N GLY A 150 -2.25 5.80 31.89
CA GLY A 150 -1.71 4.47 31.91
C GLY A 150 -0.55 4.28 30.91
N THR A 151 -0.29 3.05 30.54
CA THR A 151 0.81 2.66 29.63
C THR A 151 0.57 3.15 28.20
N TRP A 152 1.59 3.10 27.34
CA TRP A 152 1.62 3.51 25.92
C TRP A 152 0.35 3.13 25.08
N TRP A 153 -0.41 2.13 25.50
CA TRP A 153 -1.63 1.65 24.82
C TRP A 153 -2.93 2.29 25.31
N ASP A 154 -2.87 3.22 26.26
CA ASP A 154 -4.03 3.99 26.71
C ASP A 154 -4.34 5.06 25.66
N TYR A 155 -5.20 4.68 24.73
CA TYR A 155 -5.87 5.64 23.85
C TYR A 155 -6.68 6.60 24.74
N ASP A 156 -6.54 7.90 24.49
CA ASP A 156 -7.49 8.90 24.91
C ASP A 156 -8.93 8.42 24.54
N ASP A 157 -9.87 8.52 25.48
CA ASP A 157 -11.25 8.04 25.27
C ASP A 157 -11.89 8.66 24.02
N GLY A 158 -11.60 9.95 23.73
CA GLY A 158 -12.07 10.63 22.53
C GLY A 158 -11.55 9.99 21.24
N LYS A 159 -10.26 9.65 21.20
CA LYS A 159 -9.67 8.96 20.06
C LYS A 159 -10.26 7.56 19.91
N ALA A 160 -10.47 6.84 20.99
CA ALA A 160 -11.09 5.51 20.95
C ALA A 160 -12.53 5.56 20.43
N ALA A 161 -13.33 6.56 20.84
CA ALA A 161 -14.67 6.77 20.33
C ALA A 161 -14.69 7.06 18.82
N LEU A 162 -13.80 7.94 18.34
CA LEU A 162 -13.66 8.23 16.90
C LEU A 162 -13.23 7.01 16.10
N GLU A 163 -12.27 6.21 16.60
CA GLU A 163 -11.85 4.96 15.94
C GLU A 163 -12.98 3.93 15.89
N ALA A 164 -13.84 3.88 16.93
CA ALA A 164 -15.03 3.01 16.93
C ALA A 164 -16.04 3.44 15.87
N LEU A 165 -16.38 4.72 15.83
CA LEU A 165 -17.30 5.29 14.84
C LEU A 165 -16.76 5.12 13.41
N PHE A 166 -15.45 5.30 13.23
CA PHE A 166 -14.78 5.10 11.95
C PHE A 166 -14.82 3.62 11.51
N TYR A 167 -14.55 2.68 12.41
CA TYR A 167 -14.66 1.26 12.10
C TYR A 167 -16.09 0.85 11.73
N LEU A 168 -17.09 1.38 12.44
CA LEU A 168 -18.51 1.15 12.16
C LEU A 168 -19.00 1.86 10.90
N GLY A 169 -18.17 2.64 10.23
CA GLY A 169 -18.52 3.37 9.01
C GLY A 169 -19.53 4.51 9.24
N ARG A 170 -19.79 4.92 10.50
CA ARG A 170 -20.64 6.08 10.82
C ARG A 170 -19.96 7.40 10.48
N ILE A 171 -18.62 7.44 10.63
CA ILE A 171 -17.75 8.52 10.18
C ILE A 171 -16.65 7.94 9.29
N THR A 172 -16.10 8.76 8.43
CA THR A 172 -14.87 8.47 7.67
C THR A 172 -13.84 9.53 7.96
N ALA A 173 -12.65 9.45 7.33
CA ALA A 173 -11.58 10.36 7.64
C ALA A 173 -10.80 10.78 6.39
N ARG A 174 -10.23 11.99 6.45
CA ARG A 174 -9.16 12.45 5.56
C ARG A 174 -7.95 12.82 6.39
N ARG A 175 -6.79 12.88 5.76
CA ARG A 175 -5.55 13.22 6.45
C ARG A 175 -5.26 14.72 6.36
N ARG A 176 -4.86 15.30 7.48
CA ARG A 176 -4.39 16.69 7.53
C ARG A 176 -2.96 16.73 6.96
N PRO A 177 -2.66 17.60 5.99
CA PRO A 177 -1.35 17.60 5.29
C PRO A 177 -0.14 17.78 6.22
N ASN A 178 -0.26 18.65 7.24
CA ASN A 178 0.88 19.03 8.08
C ASN A 178 1.40 17.89 8.98
N ASP A 179 0.49 17.23 9.71
CA ASP A 179 0.84 16.25 10.75
C ASP A 179 0.26 14.86 10.51
N PHE A 180 -0.47 14.69 9.41
CA PHE A 180 -1.11 13.44 9.04
C PHE A 180 -2.18 12.96 10.02
N ALA A 181 -2.66 13.82 10.91
CA ALA A 181 -3.78 13.51 11.79
C ALA A 181 -5.06 13.25 10.96
N ARG A 182 -5.91 12.34 11.46
CA ARG A 182 -7.23 12.13 10.88
C ARG A 182 -8.13 13.30 11.24
N ILE A 183 -8.79 13.85 10.23
CA ILE A 183 -9.94 14.74 10.33
C ILE A 183 -11.15 13.87 10.04
N TYR A 184 -11.99 13.65 11.04
CA TYR A 184 -13.17 12.79 10.94
C TYR A 184 -14.40 13.62 10.61
N ASP A 185 -15.25 13.10 9.72
CA ASP A 185 -16.57 13.69 9.41
C ASP A 185 -17.56 12.56 9.09
N LEU A 186 -18.83 12.90 9.01
CA LEU A 186 -19.88 11.95 8.66
C LEU A 186 -19.60 11.28 7.32
N SER A 187 -19.85 9.98 7.24
CA SER A 187 -19.69 9.25 6.00
C SER A 187 -20.55 9.83 4.87
N GLU A 188 -21.75 10.33 5.20
CA GLU A 188 -22.68 10.96 4.28
C GLU A 188 -22.18 12.31 3.72
N ARG A 189 -21.25 12.97 4.40
CA ARG A 189 -20.64 14.23 3.91
C ARG A 189 -19.43 14.00 3.04
N MET A 190 -18.76 12.85 3.16
CA MET A 190 -17.49 12.58 2.51
C MET A 190 -17.58 11.53 1.39
N ILE A 191 -18.54 10.63 1.46
CA ILE A 191 -18.72 9.56 0.48
C ILE A 191 -19.89 9.93 -0.43
N PRO A 192 -19.76 9.84 -1.75
CA PRO A 192 -20.83 10.15 -2.69
C PRO A 192 -22.12 9.37 -2.40
N ALA A 193 -23.26 10.03 -2.47
CA ALA A 193 -24.57 9.43 -2.18
C ALA A 193 -24.82 8.16 -3.02
N GLN A 194 -24.34 8.12 -4.28
CA GLN A 194 -24.46 6.96 -5.15
C GLN A 194 -23.72 5.74 -4.59
N ALA A 195 -22.53 5.93 -3.98
CA ALA A 195 -21.76 4.84 -3.37
C ALA A 195 -22.43 4.37 -2.07
N LEU A 196 -22.96 5.28 -1.27
CA LEU A 196 -23.72 4.97 -0.05
C LEU A 196 -25.04 4.23 -0.34
N ALA A 197 -25.71 4.57 -1.44
CA ALA A 197 -26.98 3.95 -1.83
C ALA A 197 -26.82 2.49 -2.31
N ARG A 198 -25.63 2.05 -2.68
CA ARG A 198 -25.41 0.64 -3.08
C ARG A 198 -25.69 -0.28 -1.88
N PRO A 199 -26.54 -1.32 -2.07
CA PRO A 199 -26.82 -2.28 -0.99
C PRO A 199 -25.55 -2.97 -0.50
N ALA A 200 -25.43 -3.14 0.82
CA ALA A 200 -24.38 -3.98 1.37
C ALA A 200 -24.61 -5.43 0.95
N LEU A 201 -23.55 -6.10 0.56
CA LEU A 201 -23.60 -7.54 0.28
C LEU A 201 -23.66 -8.34 1.60
N PRO A 202 -24.27 -9.53 1.59
CA PRO A 202 -24.04 -10.53 2.61
C PRO A 202 -22.53 -10.83 2.72
N GLU A 203 -22.08 -11.17 3.92
CA GLU A 203 -20.65 -11.37 4.20
C GLU A 203 -19.98 -12.37 3.24
N HIS A 204 -20.62 -13.49 2.95
CA HIS A 204 -20.10 -14.51 2.03
C HIS A 204 -19.93 -13.96 0.61
N GLU A 205 -20.94 -13.27 0.09
CA GLU A 205 -20.87 -12.65 -1.24
C GLU A 205 -19.83 -11.53 -1.29
N ALA A 206 -19.74 -10.72 -0.23
CA ALA A 206 -18.68 -9.71 -0.14
C ALA A 206 -17.28 -10.33 -0.17
N ARG A 207 -17.08 -11.46 0.54
CA ARG A 207 -15.81 -12.21 0.49
C ARG A 207 -15.51 -12.72 -0.91
N LYS A 208 -16.50 -13.25 -1.65
CA LYS A 208 -16.33 -13.70 -3.03
C LYS A 208 -15.86 -12.54 -3.91
N GLU A 209 -16.54 -11.41 -3.88
CA GLU A 209 -16.15 -10.23 -4.65
C GLU A 209 -14.74 -9.72 -4.30
N LEU A 210 -14.41 -9.65 -3.01
CA LEU A 210 -13.07 -9.23 -2.56
C LEU A 210 -11.98 -10.22 -2.99
N LEU A 211 -12.25 -11.53 -3.04
CA LEU A 211 -11.29 -12.52 -3.54
C LEU A 211 -11.08 -12.40 -5.05
N VAL A 212 -12.12 -12.12 -5.82
CA VAL A 212 -12.01 -11.86 -7.26
C VAL A 212 -11.21 -10.58 -7.52
N LEU A 213 -11.45 -9.52 -6.76
CA LEU A 213 -10.66 -8.29 -6.82
C LEU A 213 -9.19 -8.54 -6.45
N ALA A 214 -8.93 -9.30 -5.38
CA ALA A 214 -7.57 -9.68 -5.01
C ALA A 214 -6.86 -10.47 -6.11
N ALA A 215 -7.56 -11.39 -6.77
CA ALA A 215 -7.04 -12.13 -7.92
C ALA A 215 -6.79 -11.22 -9.13
N LYS A 216 -7.67 -10.25 -9.39
CA LYS A 216 -7.48 -9.23 -10.43
C LYS A 216 -6.20 -8.43 -10.19
N HIS A 217 -6.01 -7.95 -8.97
CA HIS A 217 -4.88 -7.08 -8.60
C HIS A 217 -3.56 -7.85 -8.44
N HIS A 218 -3.61 -9.09 -7.95
CA HIS A 218 -2.43 -9.94 -7.88
C HIS A 218 -2.09 -10.63 -9.22
N GLY A 219 -3.06 -10.76 -10.14
CA GLY A 219 -2.97 -11.56 -11.34
C GLY A 219 -2.98 -13.06 -11.06
N ILE A 220 -2.12 -13.51 -10.17
CA ILE A 220 -1.97 -14.88 -9.68
C ILE A 220 -1.65 -14.88 -8.19
N GLY A 221 -2.25 -15.78 -7.42
CA GLY A 221 -1.96 -15.94 -6.00
C GLY A 221 -2.51 -17.21 -5.41
N THR A 222 -1.94 -17.66 -4.29
CA THR A 222 -2.51 -18.72 -3.49
C THR A 222 -3.73 -18.20 -2.72
N LEU A 223 -4.54 -19.09 -2.12
CA LEU A 223 -5.64 -18.68 -1.24
C LEU A 223 -5.18 -17.68 -0.16
N GLN A 224 -4.00 -17.92 0.43
CA GLN A 224 -3.44 -17.03 1.44
C GLN A 224 -3.13 -15.63 0.87
N ASP A 225 -2.55 -15.56 -0.33
CA ASP A 225 -2.24 -14.29 -0.98
C ASP A 225 -3.51 -13.49 -1.27
N LEU A 226 -4.54 -14.18 -1.81
CA LEU A 226 -5.82 -13.53 -2.14
C LEU A 226 -6.57 -13.05 -0.88
N ALA A 227 -6.60 -13.87 0.16
CA ALA A 227 -7.23 -13.49 1.43
C ALA A 227 -6.49 -12.33 2.12
N ASP A 228 -5.14 -12.37 2.13
CA ASP A 228 -4.31 -11.33 2.75
C ASP A 228 -4.53 -9.94 2.13
N TYR A 229 -4.84 -9.87 0.82
CA TYR A 229 -5.05 -8.60 0.11
C TYR A 229 -6.06 -7.69 0.81
N HIS A 230 -7.14 -8.27 1.30
CA HIS A 230 -8.23 -7.57 2.00
C HIS A 230 -8.33 -7.95 3.47
N ARG A 231 -7.26 -8.53 4.06
CA ARG A 231 -7.24 -9.02 5.46
C ARG A 231 -8.42 -9.93 5.78
N LEU A 232 -8.75 -10.82 4.86
CA LEU A 232 -9.71 -11.89 5.08
C LEU A 232 -9.04 -13.07 5.79
N THR A 233 -9.80 -13.83 6.57
CA THR A 233 -9.33 -15.04 7.22
C THR A 233 -9.32 -16.20 6.20
N PRO A 234 -8.15 -16.78 5.83
CA PRO A 234 -8.07 -17.76 4.75
C PRO A 234 -8.96 -18.98 4.95
N THR A 235 -9.13 -19.46 6.20
CA THR A 235 -10.00 -20.61 6.50
C THR A 235 -11.47 -20.34 6.18
N LEU A 236 -11.93 -19.10 6.36
CA LEU A 236 -13.29 -18.67 6.03
C LEU A 236 -13.51 -18.36 4.54
N CYS A 237 -12.42 -18.39 3.75
CA CYS A 237 -12.48 -18.14 2.31
C CYS A 237 -12.47 -19.42 1.47
N LYS A 238 -12.31 -20.61 2.08
CA LYS A 238 -12.17 -21.86 1.33
C LYS A 238 -13.39 -22.21 0.48
N SER A 239 -14.60 -22.11 1.06
CA SER A 239 -15.85 -22.36 0.32
C SER A 239 -16.04 -21.34 -0.79
N ALA A 240 -15.81 -20.05 -0.50
CA ALA A 240 -15.93 -18.99 -1.49
C ALA A 240 -14.99 -19.20 -2.69
N VAL A 241 -13.74 -19.64 -2.47
CA VAL A 241 -12.83 -19.95 -3.58
C VAL A 241 -13.30 -21.15 -4.38
N ALA A 242 -13.83 -22.20 -3.75
CA ALA A 242 -14.36 -23.37 -4.46
C ALA A 242 -15.53 -22.96 -5.37
N GLU A 243 -16.49 -22.21 -4.84
CA GLU A 243 -17.62 -21.65 -5.62
C GLU A 243 -17.14 -20.77 -6.79
N LEU A 244 -16.16 -19.87 -6.54
CA LEU A 244 -15.62 -19.02 -7.59
C LEU A 244 -14.92 -19.81 -8.70
N VAL A 245 -14.34 -20.97 -8.39
CA VAL A 245 -13.79 -21.88 -9.41
C VAL A 245 -14.91 -22.54 -10.20
N GLU A 246 -15.96 -23.02 -9.55
CA GLU A 246 -17.13 -23.60 -10.20
C GLU A 246 -17.86 -22.57 -11.10
N GLU A 247 -17.94 -21.32 -10.65
CA GLU A 247 -18.50 -20.20 -11.42
C GLU A 247 -17.59 -19.72 -12.57
N GLY A 248 -16.36 -20.25 -12.68
CA GLY A 248 -15.39 -19.81 -13.69
C GLY A 248 -14.83 -18.39 -13.46
N ARG A 249 -14.96 -17.86 -12.25
CA ARG A 249 -14.45 -16.53 -11.83
C ARG A 249 -13.02 -16.59 -11.30
N LEU A 250 -12.53 -17.78 -10.96
CA LEU A 250 -11.13 -18.07 -10.65
C LEU A 250 -10.72 -19.36 -11.37
N PHE A 251 -9.50 -19.40 -11.90
CA PHE A 251 -8.93 -20.59 -12.53
C PHE A 251 -7.82 -21.17 -11.67
N PRO A 252 -7.96 -22.42 -11.18
CA PRO A 252 -6.90 -23.08 -10.44
C PRO A 252 -5.73 -23.42 -11.38
N VAL A 253 -4.51 -23.14 -10.91
CA VAL A 253 -3.28 -23.43 -11.63
C VAL A 253 -2.21 -23.97 -10.67
N THR A 254 -1.28 -24.75 -11.20
CA THR A 254 -0.08 -25.17 -10.49
C THR A 254 1.08 -24.27 -10.94
N VAL A 255 1.80 -23.65 -10.01
CA VAL A 255 3.08 -23.01 -10.31
C VAL A 255 4.18 -23.94 -9.83
N ARG A 256 5.14 -24.25 -10.72
CA ARG A 256 6.31 -25.04 -10.35
C ARG A 256 7.00 -24.41 -9.14
N GLU A 257 7.46 -25.22 -8.24
CA GLU A 257 8.16 -24.79 -7.02
C GLU A 257 7.26 -24.15 -5.94
N TRP A 258 5.95 -23.98 -6.20
CA TRP A 258 5.03 -23.54 -5.14
C TRP A 258 4.35 -24.75 -4.49
N GLU A 259 4.39 -24.78 -3.17
CA GLU A 259 3.80 -25.89 -2.38
C GLU A 259 2.27 -25.95 -2.44
N ARG A 260 1.64 -24.82 -2.79
CA ARG A 260 0.18 -24.67 -2.74
C ARG A 260 -0.37 -24.30 -4.11
N PRO A 261 -1.59 -24.75 -4.43
CA PRO A 261 -2.25 -24.33 -5.66
C PRO A 261 -2.43 -22.81 -5.68
N ALA A 262 -2.35 -22.24 -6.86
CA ALA A 262 -2.61 -20.85 -7.11
C ALA A 262 -3.89 -20.68 -7.96
N TYR A 263 -4.40 -19.46 -7.98
CA TYR A 263 -5.61 -19.08 -8.71
C TYR A 263 -5.30 -17.89 -9.59
N LEU A 264 -5.74 -17.95 -10.84
CA LEU A 264 -5.68 -16.87 -11.81
C LEU A 264 -7.02 -16.14 -11.87
N HIS A 265 -6.97 -14.82 -12.01
CA HIS A 265 -8.12 -14.05 -12.46
C HIS A 265 -8.38 -14.34 -13.97
N PRO A 266 -9.63 -14.42 -14.46
CA PRO A 266 -9.93 -14.65 -15.89
C PRO A 266 -9.26 -13.66 -16.84
N GLY A 267 -9.10 -12.40 -16.40
CA GLY A 267 -8.40 -11.36 -17.15
C GLY A 267 -6.87 -11.35 -16.99
N ALA A 268 -6.29 -12.33 -16.27
CA ALA A 268 -4.84 -12.42 -16.13
C ALA A 268 -4.18 -12.70 -17.48
N SER A 269 -3.09 -12.01 -17.76
CA SER A 269 -2.42 -12.11 -19.06
C SER A 269 -0.92 -12.32 -18.86
N LEU A 270 -0.40 -13.38 -19.47
CA LEU A 270 1.02 -13.64 -19.49
C LEU A 270 1.71 -12.68 -20.46
N ARG A 271 2.51 -11.77 -19.92
CA ARG A 271 3.32 -10.85 -20.73
C ARG A 271 4.61 -11.54 -21.16
N ARG A 272 5.02 -11.30 -22.42
CA ARG A 272 6.30 -11.81 -22.92
C ARG A 272 7.50 -11.23 -22.15
N ARG A 273 7.39 -9.95 -21.78
CA ARG A 273 8.43 -9.18 -21.06
C ARG A 273 7.78 -8.13 -20.15
N ILE A 274 8.41 -7.87 -19.04
CA ILE A 274 8.16 -6.71 -18.16
C ILE A 274 9.34 -5.77 -18.31
N GLY A 275 9.08 -4.51 -18.64
CA GLY A 275 10.13 -3.47 -18.82
C GLY A 275 10.15 -2.50 -17.62
N ALA A 276 9.82 -2.97 -16.43
CA ALA A 276 9.76 -2.12 -15.24
C ALA A 276 11.14 -1.61 -14.82
N ARG A 277 11.15 -0.36 -14.32
CA ARG A 277 12.22 0.24 -13.53
C ARG A 277 11.53 1.05 -12.45
N ALA A 278 11.56 0.59 -11.21
CA ALA A 278 10.81 1.22 -10.13
C ALA A 278 11.40 0.97 -8.75
N LEU A 279 11.40 1.99 -7.91
CA LEU A 279 11.58 1.86 -6.47
C LEU A 279 10.22 1.59 -5.82
N LEU A 280 10.12 0.51 -5.06
CA LEU A 280 8.87 0.07 -4.45
C LEU A 280 8.79 0.55 -2.99
N SER A 281 7.64 1.07 -2.61
CA SER A 281 7.34 1.29 -1.19
C SER A 281 7.35 -0.04 -0.43
N PRO A 282 7.75 -0.06 0.85
CA PRO A 282 7.49 -1.21 1.73
C PRO A 282 6.02 -1.64 1.78
N PHE A 283 5.12 -0.72 1.45
CA PHE A 283 3.66 -0.90 1.46
C PHE A 283 3.08 -1.14 0.05
N ASP A 284 3.94 -1.36 -0.96
CA ASP A 284 3.49 -1.71 -2.31
C ASP A 284 2.96 -3.16 -2.35
N PRO A 285 1.84 -3.44 -3.05
CA PRO A 285 1.28 -4.79 -3.18
C PRO A 285 2.24 -5.87 -3.70
N VAL A 286 3.30 -5.49 -4.41
CA VAL A 286 4.34 -6.43 -4.86
C VAL A 286 5.08 -7.05 -3.67
N VAL A 287 5.36 -6.26 -2.63
CA VAL A 287 6.29 -6.64 -1.56
C VAL A 287 5.71 -6.64 -0.14
N TRP A 288 4.53 -6.08 0.10
CA TRP A 288 3.96 -5.98 1.45
C TRP A 288 3.76 -7.35 2.12
N ASN A 289 3.41 -8.40 1.33
CA ASN A 289 3.36 -9.78 1.82
C ASN A 289 4.72 -10.45 1.65
N ARG A 290 5.45 -10.58 2.76
CA ARG A 290 6.82 -11.09 2.77
C ARG A 290 6.94 -12.53 2.27
N GLY A 291 5.98 -13.39 2.62
CA GLY A 291 5.96 -14.79 2.17
C GLY A 291 5.77 -14.89 0.66
N ARG A 292 4.90 -14.03 0.09
CA ARG A 292 4.71 -13.93 -1.34
C ARG A 292 5.96 -13.37 -2.04
N ALA A 293 6.57 -12.31 -1.51
CA ALA A 293 7.79 -11.71 -2.07
C ALA A 293 8.94 -12.73 -2.09
N LEU A 294 9.12 -13.48 -1.00
CA LEU A 294 10.12 -14.54 -0.93
C LEU A 294 9.83 -15.66 -1.94
N ARG A 295 8.62 -16.19 -1.98
CA ARG A 295 8.23 -17.28 -2.88
C ARG A 295 8.34 -16.90 -4.36
N MET A 296 7.94 -15.69 -4.71
CA MET A 296 7.86 -15.22 -6.09
C MET A 296 9.22 -14.74 -6.62
N PHE A 297 9.96 -13.96 -5.83
CA PHE A 297 11.18 -13.28 -6.25
C PHE A 297 12.47 -13.80 -5.58
N GLY A 298 12.38 -14.73 -4.63
CA GLY A 298 13.52 -15.08 -3.77
C GLY A 298 13.94 -13.94 -2.83
N PHE A 299 13.14 -12.88 -2.74
CA PHE A 299 13.51 -11.64 -2.08
C PHE A 299 13.07 -11.65 -0.61
N HIS A 300 14.01 -11.83 0.29
CA HIS A 300 13.75 -11.71 1.73
C HIS A 300 13.68 -10.24 2.13
N TYR A 301 12.47 -9.76 2.42
CA TYR A 301 12.23 -8.36 2.72
C TYR A 301 11.62 -8.13 4.10
N ARG A 302 12.17 -7.16 4.83
CA ARG A 302 11.65 -6.67 6.10
C ARG A 302 11.97 -5.19 6.24
N ILE A 303 10.97 -4.37 6.53
CA ILE A 303 11.19 -2.98 6.89
C ILE A 303 11.79 -2.89 8.30
N GLU A 304 12.80 -2.04 8.48
CA GLU A 304 13.58 -1.95 9.73
C GLU A 304 13.34 -0.64 10.49
N ILE A 305 12.26 0.10 10.20
CA ILE A 305 11.94 1.39 10.86
C ILE A 305 11.80 1.25 12.39
N TYR A 306 11.34 0.09 12.87
CA TYR A 306 11.19 -0.22 14.29
C TYR A 306 12.42 -0.92 14.89
N THR A 307 13.42 -1.23 14.07
CA THR A 307 14.66 -1.87 14.50
C THR A 307 15.62 -0.80 15.00
N PRO A 308 16.23 -0.95 16.21
CA PRO A 308 17.25 -0.03 16.69
C PRO A 308 18.40 0.12 15.69
N ALA A 309 18.91 1.34 15.50
CA ALA A 309 19.90 1.65 14.47
C ALA A 309 21.09 0.68 14.38
N PRO A 310 21.74 0.25 15.50
CA PRO A 310 22.88 -0.68 15.45
C PRO A 310 22.52 -2.09 14.95
N LYS A 311 21.22 -2.46 14.98
CA LYS A 311 20.74 -3.78 14.55
C LYS A 311 20.16 -3.80 13.15
N ARG A 312 20.15 -2.65 12.45
CA ARG A 312 19.66 -2.57 11.08
C ARG A 312 20.67 -3.15 10.11
N GLN A 313 20.23 -4.09 9.30
CA GLN A 313 21.06 -4.73 8.28
C GLN A 313 21.19 -3.82 7.05
N TYR A 314 20.07 -3.41 6.47
CA TYR A 314 20.01 -2.69 5.20
C TYR A 314 19.79 -1.19 5.36
N GLY A 315 19.11 -0.74 6.38
CA GLY A 315 18.85 0.68 6.62
C GLY A 315 17.55 0.95 7.38
N TYR A 316 17.08 2.20 7.34
CA TYR A 316 15.88 2.64 8.04
C TYR A 316 14.62 2.50 7.18
N TYR A 317 14.64 3.13 6.00
CA TYR A 317 13.51 3.13 5.06
C TYR A 317 13.96 2.60 3.70
N VAL A 318 14.12 1.30 3.66
CA VAL A 318 14.70 0.58 2.54
C VAL A 318 13.64 0.27 1.49
N LEU A 319 13.87 0.71 0.26
CA LEU A 319 13.01 0.46 -0.90
C LEU A 319 13.61 -0.64 -1.77
N PRO A 320 12.87 -1.73 -2.07
CA PRO A 320 13.25 -2.68 -3.10
C PRO A 320 13.32 -2.03 -4.49
N PHE A 321 14.31 -2.41 -5.29
CA PHE A 321 14.45 -1.94 -6.67
C PHE A 321 14.02 -3.04 -7.65
N LEU A 322 12.94 -2.76 -8.38
CA LEU A 322 12.42 -3.60 -9.44
C LEU A 322 13.03 -3.19 -10.78
N LEU A 323 13.66 -4.15 -11.47
CA LEU A 323 14.22 -3.95 -12.81
C LEU A 323 13.82 -5.14 -13.71
N GLY A 324 13.06 -4.87 -14.74
CA GLY A 324 12.42 -5.95 -15.51
C GLY A 324 11.38 -6.68 -14.66
N ASP A 325 11.53 -7.99 -14.55
CA ASP A 325 10.67 -8.86 -13.74
C ASP A 325 11.35 -9.39 -12.46
N GLU A 326 12.46 -8.73 -12.04
CA GLU A 326 13.24 -9.12 -10.86
C GLU A 326 13.40 -7.98 -9.85
N LEU A 327 13.45 -8.32 -8.57
CA LEU A 327 13.89 -7.42 -7.51
C LEU A 327 15.42 -7.57 -7.40
N VAL A 328 16.13 -6.60 -7.98
CA VAL A 328 17.59 -6.70 -8.21
C VAL A 328 18.44 -5.99 -7.15
N GLY A 329 17.80 -5.29 -6.23
CA GLY A 329 18.53 -4.56 -5.19
C GLY A 329 17.59 -3.88 -4.21
N ARG A 330 18.18 -3.19 -3.26
CA ARG A 330 17.50 -2.40 -2.23
C ARG A 330 18.30 -1.17 -1.86
N VAL A 331 17.60 -0.08 -1.55
CA VAL A 331 18.25 1.20 -1.27
C VAL A 331 17.55 1.90 -0.09
N ASP A 332 18.33 2.36 0.88
CA ASP A 332 17.86 3.20 1.99
C ASP A 332 17.95 4.67 1.59
N LEU A 333 16.83 5.34 1.52
CA LEU A 333 16.73 6.70 1.02
C LEU A 333 16.17 7.65 2.08
N LYS A 334 16.63 8.92 2.02
CA LYS A 334 16.08 10.02 2.84
C LYS A 334 16.08 11.31 2.02
N ALA A 335 14.98 12.06 2.08
CA ALA A 335 14.92 13.42 1.55
C ALA A 335 15.40 14.41 2.61
N ASP A 336 16.56 15.01 2.41
CA ASP A 336 17.04 16.16 3.16
C ASP A 336 16.52 17.43 2.48
N ARG A 337 15.33 17.85 2.90
CA ARG A 337 14.64 19.02 2.31
C ARG A 337 15.34 20.32 2.60
N ALA A 338 16.01 20.43 3.77
CA ALA A 338 16.72 21.64 4.15
C ALA A 338 17.90 21.91 3.20
N ASN A 339 18.60 20.85 2.80
CA ASN A 339 19.74 20.93 1.88
C ASN A 339 19.37 20.57 0.43
N ARG A 340 18.08 20.36 0.12
CA ARG A 340 17.54 19.98 -1.20
C ARG A 340 18.30 18.78 -1.80
N THR A 341 18.56 17.76 -0.98
CA THR A 341 19.39 16.62 -1.31
C THR A 341 18.66 15.30 -1.11
N LEU A 342 18.69 14.42 -2.10
CA LEU A 342 18.31 13.03 -1.96
C LEU A 342 19.50 12.24 -1.43
N LEU A 343 19.42 11.78 -0.19
CA LEU A 343 20.46 10.98 0.45
C LEU A 343 20.20 9.50 0.19
N VAL A 344 21.17 8.85 -0.46
CA VAL A 344 21.29 7.38 -0.55
C VAL A 344 22.15 6.92 0.62
N GLN A 345 21.51 6.50 1.69
CA GLN A 345 22.17 6.12 2.94
C GLN A 345 22.84 4.75 2.85
N SER A 346 22.32 3.86 2.02
CA SER A 346 22.95 2.59 1.64
C SER A 346 22.32 2.06 0.35
N ALA A 347 23.10 1.28 -0.42
CA ALA A 347 22.63 0.59 -1.61
C ALA A 347 23.22 -0.82 -1.69
N TRP A 348 22.36 -1.81 -1.96
CA TRP A 348 22.68 -3.23 -1.95
C TRP A 348 22.16 -3.89 -3.21
N SER A 349 22.96 -4.77 -3.83
CA SER A 349 22.52 -5.62 -4.92
C SER A 349 22.04 -6.98 -4.40
N GLU A 350 21.18 -7.65 -5.16
CA GLU A 350 20.85 -9.05 -4.92
C GLU A 350 21.88 -9.96 -5.61
N ALA A 351 22.01 -11.19 -5.13
CA ALA A 351 23.00 -12.13 -5.66
C ALA A 351 22.81 -12.42 -7.15
N GLY A 352 23.89 -12.46 -7.92
CA GLY A 352 23.89 -12.88 -9.32
C GLY A 352 23.49 -11.80 -10.34
N VAL A 353 23.34 -10.54 -9.91
CA VAL A 353 23.06 -9.42 -10.82
C VAL A 353 24.33 -8.71 -11.30
N ASP A 354 24.23 -7.98 -12.41
CA ASP A 354 25.29 -7.09 -12.89
C ASP A 354 25.20 -5.75 -12.14
N ASP A 355 26.06 -5.55 -11.16
CA ASP A 355 26.09 -4.35 -10.31
C ASP A 355 26.22 -3.05 -11.10
N ARG A 356 27.01 -3.03 -12.19
CA ARG A 356 27.19 -1.82 -13.00
C ARG A 356 25.90 -1.43 -13.72
N ARG A 357 25.21 -2.41 -14.26
CA ARG A 357 23.92 -2.22 -14.90
C ARG A 357 22.87 -1.79 -13.87
N VAL A 358 22.78 -2.50 -12.74
CA VAL A 358 21.82 -2.18 -11.66
C VAL A 358 22.07 -0.78 -11.11
N ALA A 359 23.32 -0.40 -10.86
CA ALA A 359 23.66 0.95 -10.39
C ALA A 359 23.31 2.04 -11.41
N GLY A 360 23.51 1.79 -12.70
CA GLY A 360 23.15 2.73 -13.78
C GLY A 360 21.63 2.95 -13.83
N GLU A 361 20.86 1.88 -13.86
CA GLU A 361 19.38 1.95 -13.89
C GLU A 361 18.79 2.53 -12.59
N LEU A 362 19.40 2.21 -11.45
CA LEU A 362 19.02 2.80 -10.17
C LEU A 362 19.28 4.31 -10.14
N LEU A 363 20.42 4.76 -10.66
CA LEU A 363 20.73 6.19 -10.73
C LEU A 363 19.71 6.98 -11.56
N GLU A 364 19.26 6.43 -12.68
CA GLU A 364 18.22 7.04 -13.49
C GLU A 364 16.89 7.15 -12.73
N GLU A 365 16.52 6.13 -11.95
CA GLU A 365 15.32 6.16 -11.11
C GLU A 365 15.46 7.15 -9.94
N LEU A 366 16.65 7.26 -9.35
CA LEU A 366 16.95 8.24 -8.30
C LEU A 366 16.91 9.68 -8.83
N ARG A 367 17.40 9.94 -10.04
CA ARG A 367 17.31 11.25 -10.70
C ARG A 367 15.85 11.66 -10.92
N LEU A 368 15.03 10.73 -11.38
CA LEU A 368 13.60 10.94 -11.58
C LEU A 368 12.89 11.25 -10.25
N MET A 369 13.24 10.51 -9.19
CA MET A 369 12.71 10.72 -7.85
C MET A 369 13.17 12.05 -7.26
N ALA A 370 14.44 12.41 -7.38
CA ALA A 370 14.96 13.67 -6.90
C ALA A 370 14.25 14.87 -7.57
N SER A 371 14.08 14.82 -8.90
CA SER A 371 13.32 15.83 -9.66
C SER A 371 11.88 15.95 -9.16
N TRP A 372 11.19 14.82 -8.96
CA TRP A 372 9.81 14.81 -8.44
C TRP A 372 9.69 15.39 -7.03
N LEU A 373 10.73 15.18 -6.20
CA LEU A 373 10.81 15.68 -4.83
C LEU A 373 11.35 17.12 -4.74
N GLU A 374 11.65 17.74 -5.88
CA GLU A 374 12.26 19.09 -5.97
C GLU A 374 13.61 19.17 -5.22
N LEU A 375 14.41 18.09 -5.31
CA LEU A 375 15.74 18.00 -4.73
C LEU A 375 16.79 18.18 -5.84
N ASP A 376 17.79 19.02 -5.59
CA ASP A 376 18.76 19.44 -6.61
C ASP A 376 19.94 18.47 -6.74
N ARG A 377 20.20 17.68 -5.69
CA ARG A 377 21.39 16.82 -5.59
C ARG A 377 21.07 15.43 -5.13
N ILE A 378 21.93 14.49 -5.51
CA ILE A 378 21.91 13.12 -5.00
C ILE A 378 23.27 12.87 -4.34
N GLU A 379 23.28 12.55 -3.07
CA GLU A 379 24.48 12.17 -2.33
C GLU A 379 24.40 10.69 -1.99
N VAL A 380 25.48 9.95 -2.34
CA VAL A 380 25.55 8.51 -2.19
C VAL A 380 26.61 8.14 -1.18
N SER A 381 26.20 7.43 -0.12
CA SER A 381 27.11 6.78 0.84
C SER A 381 27.79 5.57 0.23
N ASP A 382 28.97 5.21 0.74
CA ASP A 382 29.67 3.98 0.37
C ASP A 382 29.10 2.71 1.05
N ARG A 383 28.05 2.85 1.88
CA ARG A 383 27.46 1.72 2.58
C ARG A 383 26.66 0.83 1.63
N GLY A 384 26.93 -0.49 1.72
CA GLY A 384 26.38 -1.51 0.84
C GLY A 384 27.30 -1.83 -0.34
N ASP A 385 27.17 -3.00 -0.91
CA ASP A 385 28.01 -3.50 -2.01
C ASP A 385 27.82 -2.69 -3.31
N LEU A 386 26.60 -2.19 -3.54
CA LEU A 386 26.29 -1.34 -4.70
C LEU A 386 26.68 0.13 -4.50
N GLY A 387 26.83 0.60 -3.24
CA GLY A 387 27.09 2.00 -2.88
C GLY A 387 28.31 2.61 -3.62
N PRO A 388 29.50 1.98 -3.58
CA PRO A 388 30.69 2.51 -4.25
C PRO A 388 30.53 2.66 -5.78
N THR A 389 29.84 1.72 -6.43
CA THR A 389 29.59 1.78 -7.88
C THR A 389 28.58 2.88 -8.21
N LEU A 390 27.49 2.97 -7.46
CA LEU A 390 26.48 4.00 -7.62
C LEU A 390 27.08 5.41 -7.40
N ARG A 391 27.91 5.58 -6.36
CA ARG A 391 28.59 6.85 -6.06
C ARG A 391 29.50 7.31 -7.20
N ARG A 392 30.25 6.38 -7.83
CA ARG A 392 31.08 6.72 -8.98
C ARG A 392 30.25 7.23 -10.17
N LEU A 393 29.11 6.59 -10.44
CA LEU A 393 28.22 6.97 -11.53
C LEU A 393 27.45 8.28 -11.24
N ALA A 394 27.19 8.59 -9.98
CA ALA A 394 26.48 9.80 -9.56
C ALA A 394 27.33 11.08 -9.65
N ARG A 395 28.68 10.96 -9.71
CA ARG A 395 29.56 12.12 -9.86
C ARG A 395 29.38 12.76 -11.23
N PRO A 396 29.34 14.11 -11.33
CA PRO A 396 29.34 14.78 -12.61
C PRO A 396 30.60 14.39 -13.41
N VAL A 397 30.43 14.07 -14.68
CA VAL A 397 31.56 13.88 -15.59
C VAL A 397 32.24 15.25 -15.75
N GLY A 398 33.41 15.46 -15.11
CA GLY A 398 34.20 16.69 -15.28
C GLY A 398 34.39 17.59 -14.05
N GLY A 399 34.06 17.14 -12.82
CA GLY A 399 34.50 17.84 -11.61
C GLY A 399 35.99 17.51 -11.30
N PRO A 400 36.79 18.50 -10.84
CA PRO A 400 38.18 18.24 -10.48
C PRO A 400 38.26 17.24 -9.34
N THR A 401 39.28 16.36 -9.44
CA THR A 401 39.69 15.35 -8.44
C THR A 401 40.11 15.99 -7.13
#